data_9396ee7ecc07a46458a274f93ac763a1
#
_entry.id   9396ee7ecc07a46458a274f93ac763a1
#
_cell.length_a   1.000
_cell.length_b   1.000
_cell.length_c   1.000
_cell.angle_alpha   90.00
_cell.angle_beta   90.00
_cell.angle_gamma   90.00
#
_symmetry.space_group_name_H-M   'P 1'
#
loop_
_entity.id
_entity.type
_entity.pdbx_description
1 polymer ?
#
loop_
_entity_poly.entity_id
_entity_poly.type
_entity_poly.pdbx_seq_one_letter_code
_entity_poly.pdbx_strand_id
1 'polypeptide(L)'
;IRDFCLSRGLGDVYKRQCLENADDTHGLINQSYEALSEYVQGRYTDIKLVMGIGREYNGISHLQKSFTEASRCVILSEKIQLNGSVFWYEEMGIYNLFSEFGDKKLIQDFVDSTLGIIIDYDKENNTNLLQTLKAYLWNNNSLLHASEQLFTHRNTVKYRIQRITELTGRNFDDAMTRLEFMNALICLEVR
;
A
#
# COMPACT_ATOMS: atom_id res chain seq x y z
N ILE A 1 -29.92 0.23 -0.94
CA ILE A 1 -29.34 -1.14 -0.87
C ILE A 1 -27.87 -0.97 -1.16
N ARG A 2 -27.02 -1.25 -0.17
CA ARG A 2 -25.56 -1.15 -0.27
C ARG A 2 -25.01 -2.56 -0.35
N ASP A 3 -24.26 -2.85 -1.39
CA ASP A 3 -23.70 -4.19 -1.63
C ASP A 3 -22.26 -4.27 -1.15
N PHE A 4 -21.97 -5.36 -0.46
CA PHE A 4 -20.69 -5.63 0.20
C PHE A 4 -20.06 -6.93 -0.29
N CYS A 5 -18.73 -6.97 -0.52
CA CYS A 5 -18.02 -8.11 -1.06
C CYS A 5 -16.78 -8.48 -0.26
N LEU A 6 -16.66 -9.77 0.08
CA LEU A 6 -15.52 -10.37 0.78
C LEU A 6 -14.80 -11.39 -0.11
N SER A 7 -13.46 -11.35 -0.21
CA SER A 7 -12.64 -12.34 -0.94
C SER A 7 -11.60 -12.99 -0.04
N ARG A 8 -11.30 -14.29 -0.26
CA ARG A 8 -10.38 -15.11 0.54
C ARG A 8 -9.40 -15.88 -0.35
N GLY A 9 -8.09 -15.86 -0.04
CA GLY A 9 -7.09 -16.72 -0.68
C GLY A 9 -7.24 -18.20 -0.25
N LEU A 10 -7.30 -19.13 -1.22
CA LEU A 10 -7.63 -20.56 -1.15
C LEU A 10 -9.13 -20.90 -1.20
N GLY A 11 -9.84 -20.26 -2.09
CA GLY A 11 -11.26 -20.45 -2.34
C GLY A 11 -12.04 -19.21 -1.97
N ASP A 12 -12.48 -18.50 -2.99
CA ASP A 12 -13.20 -17.25 -2.82
C ASP A 12 -14.54 -17.49 -2.15
N VAL A 13 -14.73 -16.97 -0.95
CA VAL A 13 -16.03 -16.91 -0.29
C VAL A 13 -16.60 -15.51 -0.49
N TYR A 14 -17.64 -15.42 -1.31
CA TYR A 14 -18.35 -14.17 -1.55
C TYR A 14 -19.55 -14.07 -0.62
N LYS A 15 -19.57 -13.03 0.22
CA LYS A 15 -20.78 -12.66 0.96
C LYS A 15 -21.32 -11.36 0.37
N ARG A 16 -22.50 -11.43 -0.20
CA ARG A 16 -23.31 -10.26 -0.58
C ARG A 16 -24.23 -9.92 0.59
N GLN A 17 -24.10 -8.74 1.12
CA GLN A 17 -24.99 -8.25 2.16
C GLN A 17 -25.51 -6.87 1.79
N CYS A 18 -26.82 -6.74 1.73
CA CYS A 18 -27.46 -5.44 1.62
C CYS A 18 -27.55 -4.85 3.03
N LEU A 19 -26.94 -3.69 3.22
CA LEU A 19 -27.10 -2.92 4.45
C LEU A 19 -28.21 -1.87 4.22
N GLU A 20 -29.35 -2.05 4.88
CA GLU A 20 -30.40 -1.04 4.91
C GLU A 20 -30.10 -0.08 6.06
N ASN A 21 -29.85 1.21 5.73
CA ASN A 21 -29.74 2.32 6.66
C ASN A 21 -28.72 2.14 7.82
N ALA A 22 -27.46 1.97 7.51
CA ALA A 22 -26.42 2.05 8.53
C ALA A 22 -25.75 3.43 8.52
N ASP A 23 -26.00 4.23 9.55
CA ASP A 23 -25.32 5.50 9.77
C ASP A 23 -23.81 5.33 10.03
N ASP A 24 -23.35 4.11 10.40
CA ASP A 24 -21.95 3.74 10.61
C ASP A 24 -21.59 2.46 9.85
N THR A 25 -21.40 2.57 8.55
CA THR A 25 -20.97 1.47 7.69
C THR A 25 -19.56 0.96 8.06
N HIS A 26 -18.65 1.87 8.41
CA HIS A 26 -17.27 1.51 8.79
C HIS A 26 -17.24 0.68 10.07
N GLY A 27 -17.98 1.08 11.10
CA GLY A 27 -18.06 0.34 12.37
C GLY A 27 -18.63 -1.05 12.19
N LEU A 28 -19.72 -1.20 11.42
CA LEU A 28 -20.33 -2.51 11.15
C LEU A 28 -19.40 -3.46 10.38
N ILE A 29 -18.64 -2.93 9.42
CA ILE A 29 -17.70 -3.72 8.65
C ILE A 29 -16.54 -4.17 9.49
N ASN A 30 -15.95 -3.29 10.30
CA ASN A 30 -14.87 -3.64 11.22
C ASN A 30 -15.33 -4.68 12.24
N GLN A 31 -16.50 -4.53 12.83
CA GLN A 31 -17.07 -5.52 13.74
C GLN A 31 -17.29 -6.89 13.06
N SER A 32 -17.77 -6.87 11.81
CA SER A 32 -17.94 -8.10 11.03
C SER A 32 -16.60 -8.77 10.71
N TYR A 33 -15.57 -7.97 10.43
CA TYR A 33 -14.20 -8.46 10.24
C TYR A 33 -13.65 -9.10 11.51
N GLU A 34 -13.78 -8.42 12.65
CA GLU A 34 -13.30 -8.93 13.95
C GLU A 34 -13.93 -10.29 14.29
N ALA A 35 -15.25 -10.39 14.20
CA ALA A 35 -15.97 -11.65 14.44
C ALA A 35 -15.52 -12.78 13.50
N LEU A 36 -15.29 -12.47 12.22
CA LEU A 36 -14.79 -13.44 11.24
C LEU A 36 -13.32 -13.82 11.51
N SER A 37 -12.50 -12.86 11.90
CA SER A 37 -11.09 -13.07 12.24
C SER A 37 -10.94 -13.96 13.45
N GLU A 38 -11.70 -13.72 14.52
CA GLU A 38 -11.73 -14.57 15.71
C GLU A 38 -12.15 -16.03 15.39
N TYR A 39 -13.20 -16.17 14.56
CA TYR A 39 -13.65 -17.50 14.14
C TYR A 39 -12.59 -18.26 13.32
N VAL A 40 -11.88 -17.56 12.44
CA VAL A 40 -10.82 -18.16 11.59
C VAL A 40 -9.60 -18.51 12.44
N GLN A 41 -9.14 -17.58 13.29
CA GLN A 41 -7.96 -17.79 14.14
C GLN A 41 -8.18 -18.89 15.19
N GLY A 42 -9.41 -19.04 15.68
CA GLY A 42 -9.77 -20.14 16.60
C GLY A 42 -9.69 -21.54 15.99
N ARG A 43 -9.63 -21.65 14.63
CA ARG A 43 -9.57 -22.92 13.90
C ARG A 43 -8.31 -23.12 13.07
N TYR A 44 -7.63 -22.06 12.71
CA TYR A 44 -6.48 -22.06 11.79
C TYR A 44 -5.43 -21.09 12.31
N THR A 45 -4.29 -21.57 12.72
CA THR A 45 -3.24 -20.77 13.38
C THR A 45 -2.42 -19.90 12.40
N ASP A 46 -2.38 -20.27 11.12
CA ASP A 46 -1.47 -19.63 10.14
C ASP A 46 -2.19 -18.89 8.99
N ILE A 47 -3.47 -18.54 9.18
CA ILE A 47 -4.23 -17.85 8.16
C ILE A 47 -4.33 -16.36 8.48
N LYS A 48 -3.77 -15.51 7.59
CA LYS A 48 -4.01 -14.06 7.58
C LYS A 48 -5.30 -13.79 6.82
N LEU A 49 -6.29 -13.22 7.49
CA LEU A 49 -7.51 -12.74 6.85
C LEU A 49 -7.32 -11.30 6.40
N VAL A 50 -7.65 -11.03 5.15
CA VAL A 50 -7.63 -9.67 4.55
C VAL A 50 -8.98 -9.39 3.92
N MET A 51 -9.51 -8.18 4.12
CA MET A 51 -10.78 -7.73 3.58
C MET A 51 -10.60 -6.47 2.73
N GLY A 52 -11.05 -6.51 1.49
CA GLY A 52 -11.14 -5.35 0.61
C GLY A 52 -12.58 -4.86 0.49
N ILE A 53 -12.79 -3.55 0.42
CA ILE A 53 -14.10 -2.91 0.35
C ILE A 53 -14.11 -1.96 -0.83
N GLY A 54 -15.01 -2.21 -1.78
CA GLY A 54 -15.28 -1.35 -2.92
C GLY A 54 -16.22 -0.20 -2.55
N ARG A 55 -16.33 0.78 -3.44
CA ARG A 55 -17.22 1.93 -3.26
C ARG A 55 -18.69 1.52 -3.30
N GLU A 56 -19.48 2.34 -2.68
CA GLU A 56 -20.95 2.23 -2.72
C GLU A 56 -21.49 2.70 -4.07
N TYR A 57 -22.42 1.94 -4.61
CA TYR A 57 -23.12 2.26 -5.85
C TYR A 57 -24.61 1.96 -5.71
N ASN A 58 -25.43 2.77 -6.38
CA ASN A 58 -26.86 2.52 -6.45
C ASN A 58 -27.18 1.53 -7.55
N GLY A 59 -27.82 0.41 -7.20
CA GLY A 59 -28.36 -0.58 -8.12
C GLY A 59 -27.42 -1.73 -8.44
N ILE A 60 -28.01 -2.87 -8.74
CA ILE A 60 -27.34 -4.15 -8.99
C ILE A 60 -26.37 -4.10 -10.19
N SER A 61 -26.62 -3.22 -11.17
CA SER A 61 -25.75 -3.06 -12.35
C SER A 61 -24.31 -2.66 -12.01
N HIS A 62 -24.09 -2.07 -10.85
CA HIS A 62 -22.77 -1.61 -10.42
C HIS A 62 -22.05 -2.59 -9.46
N LEU A 63 -22.70 -3.70 -9.12
CA LEU A 63 -22.13 -4.69 -8.20
C LEU A 63 -20.78 -5.24 -8.68
N GLN A 64 -20.65 -5.50 -9.98
CA GLN A 64 -19.40 -5.97 -10.56
C GLN A 64 -18.28 -4.94 -10.40
N LYS A 65 -18.60 -3.65 -10.52
CA LYS A 65 -17.62 -2.57 -10.32
C LYS A 65 -17.13 -2.51 -8.89
N SER A 66 -18.05 -2.50 -7.92
CA SER A 66 -17.71 -2.52 -6.49
C SER A 66 -16.88 -3.76 -6.12
N PHE A 67 -17.24 -4.93 -6.66
CA PHE A 67 -16.48 -6.16 -6.47
C PHE A 67 -15.05 -6.07 -7.02
N THR A 68 -14.89 -5.51 -8.23
CA THR A 68 -13.56 -5.32 -8.83
C THR A 68 -12.70 -4.39 -8.00
N GLU A 69 -13.27 -3.32 -7.45
CA GLU A 69 -12.60 -2.39 -6.55
C GLU A 69 -12.18 -3.06 -5.24
N ALA A 70 -13.08 -3.83 -4.62
CA ALA A 70 -12.77 -4.61 -3.41
C ALA A 70 -11.64 -5.62 -3.63
N SER A 71 -11.70 -6.38 -4.72
CA SER A 71 -10.66 -7.34 -5.10
C SER A 71 -9.31 -6.68 -5.33
N ARG A 72 -9.31 -5.49 -5.92
CA ARG A 72 -8.09 -4.70 -6.13
C ARG A 72 -7.45 -4.28 -4.81
N CYS A 73 -8.24 -3.87 -3.81
CA CYS A 73 -7.72 -3.55 -2.48
C CYS A 73 -6.94 -4.72 -1.87
N VAL A 74 -7.47 -5.94 -1.98
CA VAL A 74 -6.79 -7.14 -1.46
C VAL A 74 -5.46 -7.36 -2.21
N ILE A 75 -5.49 -7.36 -3.54
CA ILE A 75 -4.28 -7.57 -4.36
C ILE A 75 -3.21 -6.52 -4.06
N LEU A 76 -3.59 -5.24 -4.00
CA LEU A 76 -2.66 -4.16 -3.71
C LEU A 76 -2.10 -4.24 -2.29
N SER A 77 -2.94 -4.54 -1.30
CA SER A 77 -2.49 -4.64 0.10
C SER A 77 -1.43 -5.70 0.31
N GLU A 78 -1.53 -6.82 -0.39
CA GLU A 78 -0.50 -7.87 -0.38
C GLU A 78 0.78 -7.42 -1.11
N LYS A 79 0.63 -6.83 -2.29
CA LYS A 79 1.74 -6.42 -3.14
C LYS A 79 2.62 -5.35 -2.50
N ILE A 80 2.00 -4.33 -1.90
CA ILE A 80 2.70 -3.22 -1.25
C ILE A 80 2.91 -3.41 0.26
N GLN A 81 2.59 -4.61 0.75
CA GLN A 81 2.77 -5.02 2.16
C GLN A 81 2.20 -3.99 3.16
N LEU A 82 0.98 -3.52 2.90
CA LEU A 82 0.30 -2.60 3.80
C LEU A 82 0.04 -3.26 5.15
N ASN A 83 0.27 -2.48 6.21
CA ASN A 83 -0.13 -2.87 7.55
C ASN A 83 -1.64 -2.68 7.68
N GLY A 84 -2.32 -3.73 8.11
CA GLY A 84 -3.76 -3.73 8.29
C GLY A 84 -4.40 -5.01 7.76
N SER A 85 -5.71 -5.05 7.87
CA SER A 85 -6.49 -6.21 7.48
C SER A 85 -7.78 -5.86 6.74
N VAL A 86 -8.26 -4.62 6.88
CA VAL A 86 -9.44 -4.10 6.18
C VAL A 86 -8.99 -2.90 5.35
N PHE A 87 -9.24 -2.94 4.05
CA PHE A 87 -8.79 -1.93 3.08
C PHE A 87 -9.96 -1.39 2.26
N TRP A 88 -10.17 -0.09 2.35
CA TRP A 88 -11.20 0.62 1.63
C TRP A 88 -10.65 1.17 0.32
N TYR A 89 -11.38 0.96 -0.78
CA TYR A 89 -10.96 1.44 -2.10
C TYR A 89 -10.75 2.96 -2.13
N GLU A 90 -11.58 3.71 -1.40
CA GLU A 90 -11.48 5.17 -1.29
C GLU A 90 -10.19 5.61 -0.58
N GLU A 91 -9.71 4.83 0.38
CA GLU A 91 -8.49 5.10 1.15
C GLU A 91 -7.21 4.70 0.40
N MET A 92 -7.32 3.84 -0.60
CA MET A 92 -6.16 3.41 -1.40
C MET A 92 -5.59 4.53 -2.29
N GLY A 93 -6.35 5.61 -2.54
CA GLY A 93 -5.89 6.86 -3.12
C GLY A 93 -4.95 6.72 -4.32
N ILE A 94 -3.72 7.18 -4.14
CA ILE A 94 -2.68 7.21 -5.17
C ILE A 94 -2.27 5.81 -5.66
N TYR A 95 -2.37 4.78 -4.83
CA TYR A 95 -2.06 3.39 -5.21
C TYR A 95 -3.02 2.88 -6.28
N ASN A 96 -4.32 3.20 -6.16
CA ASN A 96 -5.31 2.89 -7.19
C ASN A 96 -4.97 3.58 -8.51
N LEU A 97 -4.61 4.86 -8.45
CA LEU A 97 -4.26 5.64 -9.63
C LEU A 97 -3.11 4.97 -10.40
N PHE A 98 -1.99 4.69 -9.74
CA PHE A 98 -0.82 4.11 -10.39
C PHE A 98 -1.05 2.65 -10.81
N SER A 99 -1.85 1.88 -10.09
CA SER A 99 -2.19 0.50 -10.48
C SER A 99 -3.06 0.42 -11.73
N GLU A 100 -3.85 1.48 -12.02
CA GLU A 100 -4.70 1.60 -13.21
C GLU A 100 -4.00 2.24 -14.40
N PHE A 101 -2.79 2.75 -14.22
CA PHE A 101 -2.06 3.40 -15.30
C PHE A 101 -1.76 2.40 -16.42
N GLY A 102 -2.33 2.64 -17.61
CA GLY A 102 -2.30 1.68 -18.72
C GLY A 102 -0.91 1.52 -19.36
N ASP A 103 -0.05 2.55 -19.28
CA ASP A 103 1.28 2.52 -19.87
C ASP A 103 2.34 2.07 -18.86
N LYS A 104 2.51 0.74 -18.78
CA LYS A 104 3.52 0.13 -17.90
C LYS A 104 4.95 0.54 -18.25
N LYS A 105 5.21 0.84 -19.53
CA LYS A 105 6.54 1.29 -19.97
C LYS A 105 6.86 2.66 -19.41
N LEU A 106 5.91 3.60 -19.46
CA LEU A 106 6.09 4.93 -18.90
C LEU A 106 6.36 4.87 -17.39
N ILE A 107 5.64 4.01 -16.65
CA ILE A 107 5.90 3.78 -15.23
C ILE A 107 7.30 3.23 -15.01
N GLN A 108 7.72 2.24 -15.81
CA GLN A 108 9.04 1.65 -15.70
C GLN A 108 10.14 2.69 -15.98
N ASP A 109 10.02 3.45 -17.07
CA ASP A 109 10.98 4.49 -17.43
C ASP A 109 11.09 5.58 -16.34
N PHE A 110 9.97 5.94 -15.70
CA PHE A 110 9.95 6.87 -14.57
C PHE A 110 10.66 6.29 -13.33
N VAL A 111 10.39 5.04 -12.97
CA VAL A 111 11.06 4.36 -11.86
C VAL A 111 12.56 4.25 -12.11
N ASP A 112 12.96 3.83 -13.32
CA ASP A 112 14.36 3.62 -13.66
C ASP A 112 15.13 4.95 -13.69
N SER A 113 14.53 6.02 -14.21
CA SER A 113 15.15 7.35 -14.22
C SER A 113 15.29 7.97 -12.84
N THR A 114 14.36 7.68 -11.91
CA THR A 114 14.34 8.30 -10.57
C THR A 114 15.08 7.46 -9.53
N LEU A 115 14.85 6.15 -9.51
CA LEU A 115 15.36 5.24 -8.49
C LEU A 115 16.48 4.31 -8.98
N GLY A 116 16.69 4.21 -10.29
CA GLY A 116 17.62 3.23 -10.87
C GLY A 116 19.01 3.29 -10.25
N ILE A 117 19.58 4.50 -10.12
CA ILE A 117 20.93 4.68 -9.54
C ILE A 117 21.03 4.17 -8.09
N ILE A 118 19.95 4.30 -7.30
CA ILE A 118 19.92 3.82 -5.92
C ILE A 118 19.79 2.30 -5.90
N ILE A 119 18.93 1.74 -6.75
CA ILE A 119 18.69 0.30 -6.86
C ILE A 119 19.98 -0.42 -7.30
N ASP A 120 20.67 0.12 -8.29
CA ASP A 120 21.91 -0.46 -8.79
C ASP A 120 23.04 -0.36 -7.76
N TYR A 121 23.15 0.79 -7.08
CA TYR A 121 24.11 0.95 -5.98
C TYR A 121 23.85 -0.07 -4.84
N ASP A 122 22.58 -0.28 -4.45
CA ASP A 122 22.23 -1.27 -3.42
C ASP A 122 22.62 -2.69 -3.83
N LYS A 123 22.42 -3.06 -5.11
CA LYS A 123 22.81 -4.38 -5.64
C LYS A 123 24.34 -4.58 -5.64
N GLU A 124 25.08 -3.57 -6.10
CA GLU A 124 26.54 -3.65 -6.22
C GLU A 124 27.25 -3.65 -4.86
N ASN A 125 26.74 -2.89 -3.90
CA ASN A 125 27.39 -2.66 -2.62
C ASN A 125 26.74 -3.41 -1.45
N ASN A 126 25.67 -4.20 -1.72
CA ASN A 126 24.89 -4.90 -0.71
C ASN A 126 24.41 -3.96 0.42
N THR A 127 23.85 -2.81 0.03
CA THR A 127 23.34 -1.78 0.95
C THR A 127 21.81 -1.76 0.95
N ASN A 128 21.22 -0.92 1.80
CA ASN A 128 19.77 -0.78 1.96
C ASN A 128 19.36 0.71 1.85
N LEU A 129 19.86 1.41 0.82
CA LEU A 129 19.58 2.82 0.61
C LEU A 129 18.12 3.04 0.23
N LEU A 130 17.58 2.21 -0.67
CA LEU A 130 16.20 2.32 -1.12
C LEU A 130 15.20 2.15 0.03
N GLN A 131 15.41 1.14 0.88
CA GLN A 131 14.58 0.91 2.06
C GLN A 131 14.71 2.07 3.06
N THR A 132 15.91 2.63 3.20
CA THR A 132 16.16 3.78 4.08
C THR A 132 15.44 5.02 3.56
N LEU A 133 15.48 5.28 2.25
CA LEU A 133 14.79 6.39 1.62
C LEU A 133 13.27 6.28 1.83
N LYS A 134 12.71 5.09 1.60
CA LYS A 134 11.28 4.82 1.85
C LYS A 134 10.91 5.15 3.29
N ALA A 135 11.61 4.59 4.27
CA ALA A 135 11.34 4.85 5.68
C ALA A 135 11.46 6.33 6.03
N TYR A 136 12.46 7.03 5.50
CA TYR A 136 12.67 8.46 5.74
C TYR A 136 11.52 9.31 5.19
N LEU A 137 11.12 9.10 3.94
CA LEU A 137 10.04 9.86 3.30
C LEU A 137 8.66 9.60 3.94
N TRP A 138 8.34 8.34 4.28
CA TRP A 138 7.07 7.97 4.93
C TRP A 138 6.98 8.49 6.38
N ASN A 139 8.11 8.76 7.04
CA ASN A 139 8.15 9.36 8.37
C ASN A 139 8.38 10.89 8.34
N ASN A 140 7.87 11.58 7.33
CA ASN A 140 7.95 13.05 7.21
C ASN A 140 9.40 13.58 7.32
N ASN A 141 10.37 12.88 6.74
CA ASN A 141 11.80 13.21 6.80
C ASN A 141 12.41 13.17 8.22
N SER A 142 11.78 12.46 9.15
CA SER A 142 12.29 12.28 10.49
C SER A 142 13.36 11.18 10.52
N LEU A 143 14.62 11.58 10.75
CA LEU A 143 15.71 10.62 10.93
C LEU A 143 15.49 9.72 12.16
N LEU A 144 14.81 10.24 13.19
CA LEU A 144 14.52 9.49 14.41
C LEU A 144 13.51 8.37 14.12
N HIS A 145 12.32 8.71 13.61
CA HIS A 145 11.28 7.73 13.34
C HIS A 145 11.70 6.73 12.26
N ALA A 146 12.42 7.17 11.22
CA ALA A 146 12.99 6.25 10.24
C ALA A 146 14.00 5.26 10.86
N SER A 147 14.80 5.71 11.81
CA SER A 147 15.77 4.85 12.51
C SER A 147 15.08 3.81 13.41
N GLU A 148 14.02 4.20 14.09
CA GLU A 148 13.18 3.30 14.89
C GLU A 148 12.51 2.23 14.00
N GLN A 149 11.90 2.64 12.88
CA GLN A 149 11.26 1.72 11.92
C GLN A 149 12.26 0.72 11.31
N LEU A 150 13.50 1.15 11.07
CA LEU A 150 14.55 0.32 10.47
C LEU A 150 15.39 -0.46 11.49
N PHE A 151 15.10 -0.33 12.78
CA PHE A 151 15.89 -0.92 13.88
C PHE A 151 17.39 -0.61 13.74
N THR A 152 17.73 0.66 13.40
CA THR A 152 19.11 1.10 13.20
C THR A 152 19.40 2.41 13.92
N HIS A 153 20.66 2.82 13.99
CA HIS A 153 21.04 4.09 14.63
C HIS A 153 20.72 5.29 13.74
N ARG A 154 20.26 6.40 14.31
CA ARG A 154 19.95 7.66 13.61
C ARG A 154 21.09 8.14 12.69
N ASN A 155 22.35 8.01 13.13
CA ASN A 155 23.50 8.40 12.32
C ASN A 155 23.66 7.53 11.07
N THR A 156 23.30 6.26 11.12
CA THR A 156 23.30 5.37 9.96
C THR A 156 22.27 5.83 8.93
N VAL A 157 21.05 6.18 9.38
CA VAL A 157 20.03 6.74 8.49
C VAL A 157 20.52 8.06 7.87
N LYS A 158 21.07 8.97 8.68
CA LYS A 158 21.64 10.24 8.19
C LYS A 158 22.70 10.02 7.12
N TYR A 159 23.66 9.13 7.37
CA TYR A 159 24.71 8.79 6.41
C TYR A 159 24.12 8.22 5.09
N ARG A 160 23.15 7.30 5.18
CA ARG A 160 22.51 6.71 4.01
C ARG A 160 21.74 7.75 3.20
N ILE A 161 20.99 8.66 3.82
CA ILE A 161 20.30 9.77 3.14
C ILE A 161 21.29 10.71 2.47
N GLN A 162 22.40 11.05 3.14
CA GLN A 162 23.46 11.82 2.52
C GLN A 162 24.03 11.10 1.30
N ARG A 163 24.27 9.78 1.38
CA ARG A 163 24.76 8.99 0.25
C ARG A 163 23.77 8.99 -0.92
N ILE A 164 22.46 8.89 -0.65
CA ILE A 164 21.42 9.00 -1.68
C ILE A 164 21.46 10.39 -2.34
N THR A 165 21.61 11.45 -1.56
CA THR A 165 21.74 12.82 -2.08
C THR A 165 22.95 12.96 -3.00
N GLU A 166 24.10 12.39 -2.63
CA GLU A 166 25.34 12.40 -3.44
C GLU A 166 25.14 11.61 -4.77
N LEU A 167 24.50 10.44 -4.71
CA LEU A 167 24.27 9.58 -5.89
C LEU A 167 23.29 10.21 -6.87
N THR A 168 22.22 10.80 -6.36
CA THR A 168 21.13 11.34 -7.20
C THR A 168 21.33 12.80 -7.57
N GLY A 169 22.18 13.53 -6.85
CA GLY A 169 22.31 14.98 -6.98
C GLY A 169 21.06 15.75 -6.54
N ARG A 170 20.12 15.10 -5.83
CA ARG A 170 18.80 15.66 -5.47
C ARG A 170 18.77 16.09 -4.01
N ASN A 171 18.07 17.19 -3.74
CA ASN A 171 17.87 17.71 -2.39
C ASN A 171 16.52 17.32 -1.82
N PHE A 172 16.51 16.50 -0.77
CA PHE A 172 15.28 16.05 -0.11
C PHE A 172 14.66 17.09 0.84
N ASP A 173 15.25 18.26 1.02
CA ASP A 173 14.58 19.39 1.66
C ASP A 173 13.56 20.05 0.73
N ASP A 174 13.71 19.87 -0.59
CA ASP A 174 12.74 20.34 -1.58
C ASP A 174 11.49 19.43 -1.61
N ALA A 175 10.31 20.06 -1.56
CA ALA A 175 9.04 19.36 -1.53
C ALA A 175 8.75 18.60 -2.84
N MET A 176 9.13 19.16 -3.99
CA MET A 176 8.89 18.53 -5.29
C MET A 176 9.80 17.31 -5.48
N THR A 177 11.05 17.38 -5.03
CA THR A 177 11.95 16.23 -4.99
C THR A 177 11.37 15.10 -4.16
N ARG A 178 10.86 15.40 -2.95
CA ARG A 178 10.21 14.38 -2.11
C ARG A 178 9.01 13.75 -2.79
N LEU A 179 8.14 14.57 -3.38
CA LEU A 179 6.95 14.09 -4.10
C LEU A 179 7.33 13.18 -5.28
N GLU A 180 8.33 13.56 -6.06
CA GLU A 180 8.85 12.76 -7.18
C GLU A 180 9.32 11.39 -6.71
N PHE A 181 10.16 11.34 -5.67
CA PHE A 181 10.69 10.08 -5.14
C PHE A 181 9.62 9.24 -4.44
N MET A 182 8.67 9.85 -3.72
CA MET A 182 7.53 9.13 -3.14
C MET A 182 6.68 8.47 -4.23
N ASN A 183 6.37 9.19 -5.31
CA ASN A 183 5.62 8.64 -6.44
C ASN A 183 6.39 7.50 -7.13
N ALA A 184 7.69 7.64 -7.33
CA ALA A 184 8.52 6.60 -7.92
C ALA A 184 8.57 5.33 -7.05
N LEU A 185 8.65 5.48 -5.72
CA LEU A 185 8.57 4.36 -4.77
C LEU A 185 7.20 3.66 -4.83
N ILE A 186 6.09 4.42 -4.90
CA ILE A 186 4.75 3.85 -5.07
C ILE A 186 4.65 3.10 -6.41
N CYS A 187 5.13 3.70 -7.50
CA CYS A 187 5.16 3.06 -8.82
C CYS A 187 5.97 1.75 -8.81
N LEU A 188 7.11 1.73 -8.11
CA LEU A 188 7.93 0.53 -7.96
C LEU A 188 7.17 -0.61 -7.24
N GLU A 189 6.30 -0.28 -6.29
CA GLU A 189 5.53 -1.24 -5.52
C GLU A 189 4.29 -1.76 -6.26
N VAL A 190 3.63 -0.93 -7.07
CA VAL A 190 2.38 -1.30 -7.76
C VAL A 190 2.56 -1.89 -9.15
N ARG A 191 3.77 -1.87 -9.73
CA ARG A 191 4.09 -2.39 -11.08
C ARG A 191 4.03 -3.91 -11.23
#